data_b01efc5874a0e7834caa9c8c7fabb84d
#
_entry.id   b01efc5874a0e7834caa9c8c7fabb84d
#
_cell.length_a   1.000
_cell.length_b   1.000
_cell.length_c   1.000
_cell.angle_alpha   90.00
_cell.angle_beta   90.00
_cell.angle_gamma   90.00
#
_symmetry.space_group_name_H-M   'P 1'
#
loop_
_entity.id
_entity.type
_entity.pdbx_description
1 polymer ?
#
loop_
_entity_poly.entity_id
_entity_poly.type
_entity_poly.pdbx_seq_one_letter_code
_entity_poly.pdbx_strand_id
1 'polypeptide(L)'
;MRIPAALRSALAIVAAIVGAGFASGREGMAFFSEVGAASRLGGGVACALVGGITAMLAQLGARTEAKSFPGLFGALMGQACEDAMHMSHGLLMAILASVMLAAGGELGALTLPVGGARYIGMGLTLACGLLAARRGMLAR
;
A
#
# COMPACT_ATOMS: atom_id res chain seq x y z
N MET A 1 -15.02 -18.49 10.52
CA MET A 1 -15.27 -17.14 11.08
C MET A 1 -15.30 -16.14 9.95
N ARG A 2 -16.45 -15.49 9.66
CA ARG A 2 -16.52 -14.47 8.59
C ARG A 2 -16.07 -13.13 9.18
N ILE A 3 -14.92 -12.64 8.75
CA ILE A 3 -14.40 -11.33 9.15
C ILE A 3 -15.39 -10.26 8.65
N PRO A 4 -15.88 -9.35 9.51
CA PRO A 4 -16.80 -8.29 9.08
C PRO A 4 -16.17 -7.40 8.01
N ALA A 5 -16.99 -6.93 7.06
CA ALA A 5 -16.51 -6.14 5.91
C ALA A 5 -15.69 -4.91 6.34
N ALA A 6 -16.11 -4.23 7.41
CA ALA A 6 -15.39 -3.10 7.98
C ALA A 6 -13.96 -3.46 8.44
N LEU A 7 -13.77 -4.63 9.07
CA LEU A 7 -12.45 -5.08 9.50
C LEU A 7 -11.55 -5.46 8.31
N ARG A 8 -12.12 -6.05 7.26
CA ARG A 8 -11.38 -6.34 6.01
C ARG A 8 -10.89 -5.06 5.34
N SER A 9 -11.74 -4.04 5.26
CA SER A 9 -11.37 -2.74 4.71
C SER A 9 -10.32 -2.04 5.57
N ALA A 10 -10.46 -2.06 6.90
CA ALA A 10 -9.48 -1.49 7.81
C ALA A 10 -8.11 -2.18 7.67
N LEU A 11 -8.07 -3.51 7.62
CA LEU A 11 -6.83 -4.26 7.43
C LEU A 11 -6.19 -3.98 6.07
N ALA A 12 -6.99 -3.82 5.01
CA ALA A 12 -6.48 -3.47 3.68
C ALA A 12 -5.84 -2.05 3.67
N ILE A 13 -6.47 -1.08 4.35
CA ILE A 13 -5.94 0.28 4.48
C ILE A 13 -4.63 0.26 5.29
N VAL A 14 -4.60 -0.44 6.43
CA VAL A 14 -3.39 -0.59 7.23
C VAL A 14 -2.27 -1.25 6.42
N ALA A 15 -2.57 -2.32 5.68
CA ALA A 15 -1.60 -3.00 4.83
C ALA A 15 -1.06 -2.09 3.71
N ALA A 16 -1.89 -1.21 3.14
CA ALA A 16 -1.47 -0.25 2.13
C ALA A 16 -0.57 0.86 2.71
N ILE A 17 -0.88 1.35 3.91
CA ILE A 17 -0.09 2.39 4.60
C ILE A 17 1.24 1.82 5.09
N VAL A 18 1.20 0.64 5.72
CA VAL A 18 2.41 -0.04 6.24
C VAL A 18 3.31 -0.53 5.11
N GLY A 19 2.80 -0.83 3.95
CA GLY A 19 3.48 -1.08 2.68
C GLY A 19 4.97 -1.48 2.74
N ALA A 20 5.65 -1.30 1.61
CA ALA A 20 7.05 -1.70 1.43
C ALA A 20 8.05 -0.91 2.30
N GLY A 21 7.79 0.35 2.57
CA GLY A 21 8.69 1.21 3.32
C GLY A 21 8.78 0.83 4.80
N PHE A 22 7.63 0.54 5.41
CA PHE A 22 7.57 0.10 6.82
C PHE A 22 8.03 -1.34 7.05
N ALA A 23 7.99 -2.18 6.00
CA ALA A 23 8.42 -3.57 6.11
C ALA A 23 9.90 -3.71 6.51
N SER A 24 10.74 -2.75 6.15
CA SER A 24 12.15 -2.69 6.55
C SER A 24 12.37 -2.12 7.95
N GLY A 25 11.37 -1.49 8.57
CA GLY A 25 11.48 -0.76 9.83
C GLY A 25 12.35 0.52 9.76
N ARG A 26 13.03 0.74 8.64
CA ARG A 26 13.98 1.84 8.45
C ARG A 26 13.30 3.20 8.48
N GLU A 27 12.15 3.33 7.85
CA GLU A 27 11.35 4.56 7.89
C GLU A 27 10.81 4.84 9.28
N GLY A 28 10.35 3.80 10.01
CA GLY A 28 9.94 3.93 11.40
C GLY A 28 11.08 4.44 12.29
N MET A 29 12.29 3.91 12.10
CA MET A 29 13.48 4.38 12.82
C MET A 29 13.85 5.81 12.46
N ALA A 30 13.90 6.16 11.17
CA ALA A 30 14.26 7.50 10.71
C ALA A 30 13.25 8.57 11.17
N PHE A 31 11.94 8.28 11.09
CA PHE A 31 10.92 9.27 11.44
C PHE A 31 10.57 9.30 12.93
N PHE A 32 10.73 8.20 13.66
CA PHE A 32 10.26 8.11 15.05
C PHE A 32 11.39 8.00 16.08
N SER A 33 12.57 7.45 15.74
CA SER A 33 13.65 7.27 16.70
C SER A 33 14.63 8.44 16.75
N GLU A 34 14.89 9.08 15.60
CA GLU A 34 15.87 10.17 15.52
C GLU A 34 15.37 11.51 16.09
N VAL A 35 14.05 11.70 16.18
CA VAL A 35 13.42 12.97 16.62
C VAL A 35 13.18 13.01 18.15
N GLY A 36 13.51 11.95 18.90
CA GLY A 36 13.40 11.91 20.35
C GLY A 36 11.96 11.94 20.89
N ALA A 37 11.74 12.62 22.02
CA ALA A 37 10.42 12.66 22.70
C ALA A 37 9.30 13.28 21.86
N ALA A 38 9.62 14.21 20.95
CA ALA A 38 8.66 14.84 20.05
C ALA A 38 8.10 13.87 18.98
N SER A 39 8.77 12.73 18.72
CA SER A 39 8.33 11.74 17.75
C SER A 39 6.97 11.11 18.09
N ARG A 40 6.67 10.93 19.38
CA ARG A 40 5.37 10.39 19.83
C ARG A 40 4.21 11.32 19.50
N LEU A 41 4.39 12.63 19.69
CA LEU A 41 3.40 13.63 19.30
C LEU A 41 3.27 13.69 17.78
N GLY A 42 4.39 13.74 17.05
CA GLY A 42 4.40 13.74 15.59
C GLY A 42 3.72 12.49 14.99
N GLY A 43 4.00 11.30 15.53
CA GLY A 43 3.33 10.06 15.15
C GLY A 43 1.83 10.09 15.42
N GLY A 44 1.41 10.59 16.58
CA GLY A 44 0.00 10.75 16.92
C GLY A 44 -0.73 11.69 15.98
N VAL A 45 -0.14 12.84 15.67
CA VAL A 45 -0.69 13.82 14.71
C VAL A 45 -0.76 13.21 13.30
N ALA A 46 0.29 12.54 12.85
CA ALA A 46 0.31 11.89 11.53
C ALA A 46 -0.79 10.81 11.43
N CYS A 47 -0.94 9.96 12.44
CA CYS A 47 -2.00 8.97 12.49
C CYS A 47 -3.41 9.59 12.48
N ALA A 48 -3.61 10.68 13.23
CA ALA A 48 -4.88 11.39 13.26
C ALA A 48 -5.21 12.02 11.90
N LEU A 49 -4.23 12.64 11.23
CA LEU A 49 -4.40 13.22 9.89
C LEU A 49 -4.70 12.16 8.85
N VAL A 50 -3.90 11.10 8.78
CA VAL A 50 -4.13 10.00 7.82
C VAL A 50 -5.47 9.31 8.08
N GLY A 51 -5.81 9.04 9.33
CA GLY A 51 -7.09 8.47 9.72
C GLY A 51 -8.26 9.37 9.36
N GLY A 52 -8.15 10.67 9.62
CA GLY A 52 -9.17 11.68 9.29
C GLY A 52 -9.40 11.80 7.78
N ILE A 53 -8.32 11.91 6.99
CA ILE A 53 -8.41 11.97 5.53
C ILE A 53 -9.03 10.68 4.97
N THR A 54 -8.60 9.52 5.47
CA THR A 54 -9.13 8.22 5.03
C THR A 54 -10.62 8.10 5.35
N ALA A 55 -11.05 8.51 6.54
CA ALA A 55 -12.46 8.50 6.94
C ALA A 55 -13.30 9.45 6.07
N MET A 56 -12.77 10.64 5.77
CA MET A 56 -13.43 11.61 4.90
C MET A 56 -13.59 11.08 3.48
N LEU A 57 -12.54 10.47 2.91
CA LEU A 57 -12.59 9.85 1.58
C LEU A 57 -13.57 8.66 1.54
N ALA A 58 -13.62 7.85 2.59
CA ALA A 58 -14.55 6.74 2.68
C ALA A 58 -16.02 7.22 2.74
N GLN A 59 -16.30 8.29 3.51
CA GLN A 59 -17.63 8.90 3.55
C GLN A 59 -18.03 9.50 2.20
N LEU A 60 -17.09 10.17 1.54
CA LEU A 60 -17.30 10.76 0.23
C LEU A 60 -17.56 9.69 -0.83
N GLY A 61 -16.78 8.61 -0.83
CA GLY A 61 -16.99 7.45 -1.70
C GLY A 61 -18.37 6.79 -1.48
N ALA A 62 -18.81 6.69 -0.22
CA ALA A 62 -20.11 6.16 0.10
C ALA A 62 -21.27 7.07 -0.40
N ARG A 63 -21.08 8.39 -0.39
CA ARG A 63 -22.09 9.36 -0.88
C ARG A 63 -22.17 9.43 -2.39
N THR A 64 -21.04 9.26 -3.08
CA THR A 64 -20.96 9.32 -4.55
C THR A 64 -21.16 7.97 -5.21
N GLU A 65 -21.35 6.89 -4.43
CA GLU A 65 -21.42 5.50 -4.92
C GLU A 65 -20.21 5.10 -5.80
N ALA A 66 -19.08 5.79 -5.63
CA ALA A 66 -17.89 5.57 -6.41
C ALA A 66 -17.29 4.18 -6.10
N LYS A 67 -17.10 3.37 -7.14
CA LYS A 67 -16.57 2.00 -7.01
C LYS A 67 -15.04 1.95 -6.97
N SER A 68 -14.38 3.06 -7.27
CA SER A 68 -12.92 3.17 -7.29
C SER A 68 -12.46 4.56 -6.87
N PHE A 69 -11.20 4.66 -6.42
CA PHE A 69 -10.60 5.93 -6.05
C PHE A 69 -10.56 6.94 -7.22
N PRO A 70 -10.13 6.57 -8.45
CA PRO A 70 -10.23 7.46 -9.59
C PRO A 70 -11.67 7.86 -9.94
N GLY A 71 -12.63 6.93 -9.86
CA GLY A 71 -14.05 7.21 -10.11
C GLY A 71 -14.65 8.22 -9.13
N LEU A 72 -14.13 8.31 -7.89
CA LEU A 72 -14.50 9.34 -6.93
C LEU A 72 -14.15 10.74 -7.47
N PHE A 73 -12.94 10.89 -8.03
CA PHE A 73 -12.51 12.15 -8.63
C PHE A 73 -13.26 12.46 -9.91
N GLY A 74 -13.61 11.44 -10.71
CA GLY A 74 -14.48 11.58 -11.87
C GLY A 74 -15.84 12.15 -11.51
N ALA A 75 -16.46 11.63 -10.46
CA ALA A 75 -17.76 12.10 -9.96
C ALA A 75 -17.73 13.54 -9.43
N LEU A 76 -16.59 14.00 -8.90
CA LEU A 76 -16.45 15.34 -8.30
C LEU A 76 -15.93 16.39 -9.28
N MET A 77 -14.98 16.01 -10.15
CA MET A 77 -14.19 16.94 -10.96
C MET A 77 -14.28 16.67 -12.47
N GLY A 78 -15.00 15.63 -12.86
CA GLY A 78 -15.20 15.27 -14.26
C GLY A 78 -14.17 14.27 -14.81
N GLN A 79 -14.43 13.81 -16.05
CA GLN A 79 -13.75 12.69 -16.67
C GLN A 79 -12.25 12.90 -16.88
N ALA A 80 -11.84 14.12 -17.23
CA ALA A 80 -10.41 14.44 -17.40
C ALA A 80 -9.59 14.22 -16.11
N CYS A 81 -10.20 14.50 -14.95
CA CYS A 81 -9.57 14.26 -13.66
C CYS A 81 -9.54 12.75 -13.31
N GLU A 82 -10.55 12.00 -13.67
CA GLU A 82 -10.60 10.55 -13.54
C GLU A 82 -9.47 9.88 -14.33
N ASP A 83 -9.29 10.26 -15.59
CA ASP A 83 -8.26 9.71 -16.46
C ASP A 83 -6.85 10.03 -15.93
N ALA A 84 -6.62 11.27 -15.49
CA ALA A 84 -5.36 11.67 -14.86
C ALA A 84 -5.07 10.87 -13.59
N MET A 85 -6.10 10.61 -12.76
CA MET A 85 -5.99 9.79 -11.56
C MET A 85 -5.74 8.32 -11.88
N HIS A 86 -6.34 7.78 -12.94
CA HIS A 86 -6.05 6.42 -13.41
C HIS A 86 -4.59 6.26 -13.82
N MET A 87 -4.07 7.21 -14.61
CA MET A 87 -2.66 7.17 -15.05
C MET A 87 -1.69 7.31 -13.88
N SER A 88 -1.92 8.27 -12.99
CA SER A 88 -1.05 8.48 -11.82
C SER A 88 -1.09 7.29 -10.85
N HIS A 89 -2.25 6.70 -10.62
CA HIS A 89 -2.40 5.50 -9.79
C HIS A 89 -1.70 4.29 -10.42
N GLY A 90 -1.85 4.09 -11.74
CA GLY A 90 -1.14 3.03 -12.47
C GLY A 90 0.38 3.17 -12.38
N LEU A 91 0.90 4.38 -12.55
CA LEU A 91 2.33 4.69 -12.40
C LEU A 91 2.81 4.42 -10.97
N LEU A 92 2.06 4.87 -9.97
CA LEU A 92 2.38 4.62 -8.56
C LEU A 92 2.43 3.12 -8.25
N MET A 93 1.46 2.35 -8.74
CA MET A 93 1.46 0.89 -8.55
C MET A 93 2.64 0.20 -9.23
N ALA A 94 3.06 0.66 -10.41
CA ALA A 94 4.24 0.14 -11.08
C ALA A 94 5.54 0.42 -10.30
N ILE A 95 5.67 1.63 -9.75
CA ILE A 95 6.80 2.02 -8.91
C ILE A 95 6.83 1.15 -7.64
N LEU A 96 5.70 1.01 -6.94
CA LEU A 96 5.61 0.18 -5.73
C LEU A 96 5.94 -1.29 -6.02
N ALA A 97 5.46 -1.84 -7.13
CA ALA A 97 5.79 -3.20 -7.54
C ALA A 97 7.30 -3.37 -7.79
N SER A 98 7.95 -2.39 -8.40
CA SER A 98 9.41 -2.40 -8.64
C SER A 98 10.19 -2.37 -7.33
N VAL A 99 9.78 -1.55 -6.37
CA VAL A 99 10.39 -1.47 -5.02
C VAL A 99 10.23 -2.79 -4.28
N MET A 100 9.04 -3.42 -4.35
CA MET A 100 8.79 -4.72 -3.73
C MET A 100 9.64 -5.83 -4.33
N LEU A 101 9.81 -5.85 -5.66
CA LEU A 101 10.69 -6.80 -6.33
C LEU A 101 12.15 -6.62 -5.90
N ALA A 102 12.61 -5.37 -5.82
CA ALA A 102 13.97 -5.07 -5.36
C ALA A 102 14.18 -5.53 -3.91
N ALA A 103 13.24 -5.25 -3.01
CA ALA A 103 13.30 -5.69 -1.61
C ALA A 103 13.33 -7.22 -1.49
N GLY A 104 12.51 -7.92 -2.29
CA GLY A 104 12.54 -9.40 -2.37
C GLY A 104 13.88 -9.94 -2.85
N GLY A 105 14.51 -9.25 -3.80
CA GLY A 105 15.86 -9.56 -4.25
C GLY A 105 16.92 -9.42 -3.16
N GLU A 106 16.88 -8.32 -2.40
CA GLU A 106 17.80 -8.10 -1.28
C GLU A 106 17.62 -9.16 -0.17
N LEU A 107 16.37 -9.48 0.17
CA LEU A 107 16.08 -10.56 1.14
C LEU A 107 16.62 -11.92 0.64
N GLY A 108 16.48 -12.21 -0.65
CA GLY A 108 17.06 -13.41 -1.25
C GLY A 108 18.57 -13.44 -1.13
N ALA A 109 19.24 -12.33 -1.42
CA ALA A 109 20.70 -12.22 -1.30
C ALA A 109 21.20 -12.37 0.14
N LEU A 110 20.42 -11.92 1.13
CA LEU A 110 20.80 -12.03 2.55
C LEU A 110 20.53 -13.42 3.14
N THR A 111 19.55 -14.16 2.61
CA THR A 111 19.10 -15.43 3.20
C THR A 111 19.72 -16.66 2.53
N LEU A 112 20.08 -16.56 1.26
CA LEU A 112 20.57 -17.69 0.47
C LEU A 112 22.07 -17.52 0.12
N PRO A 113 22.98 -18.40 0.56
CA PRO A 113 24.39 -18.31 0.25
C PRO A 113 24.74 -18.89 -1.14
N VAL A 114 23.97 -18.53 -2.18
CA VAL A 114 24.17 -19.03 -3.55
C VAL A 114 24.34 -17.88 -4.55
N GLY A 115 25.20 -18.10 -5.54
CA GLY A 115 25.34 -17.14 -6.64
C GLY A 115 24.00 -17.00 -7.39
N GLY A 116 23.48 -15.75 -7.46
CA GLY A 116 22.17 -15.51 -8.07
C GLY A 116 20.97 -15.50 -7.11
N ALA A 117 21.19 -15.59 -5.80
CA ALA A 117 20.15 -15.55 -4.76
C ALA A 117 19.20 -14.34 -4.87
N ARG A 118 19.72 -13.21 -5.36
CA ARG A 118 18.93 -12.00 -5.64
C ARG A 118 17.82 -12.25 -6.66
N TYR A 119 18.14 -12.94 -7.75
CA TYR A 119 17.15 -13.27 -8.79
C TYR A 119 16.12 -14.28 -8.31
N ILE A 120 16.53 -15.22 -7.45
CA ILE A 120 15.63 -16.18 -6.82
C ILE A 120 14.63 -15.44 -5.91
N GLY A 121 15.09 -14.51 -5.09
CA GLY A 121 14.25 -13.68 -4.24
C GLY A 121 13.24 -12.84 -5.03
N MET A 122 13.70 -12.19 -6.10
CA MET A 122 12.82 -11.44 -7.02
C MET A 122 11.76 -12.35 -7.65
N GLY A 123 12.16 -13.52 -8.17
CA GLY A 123 11.25 -14.49 -8.79
C GLY A 123 10.20 -15.03 -7.82
N LEU A 124 10.60 -15.29 -6.58
CA LEU A 124 9.70 -15.77 -5.53
C LEU A 124 8.68 -14.68 -5.13
N THR A 125 9.12 -13.44 -4.99
CA THR A 125 8.24 -12.30 -4.72
C THR A 125 7.23 -12.10 -5.84
N LEU A 126 7.68 -12.18 -7.09
CA LEU A 126 6.81 -12.07 -8.27
C LEU A 126 5.79 -13.21 -8.30
N ALA A 127 6.23 -14.45 -8.08
CA ALA A 127 5.35 -15.62 -8.06
C ALA A 127 4.29 -15.52 -6.96
N CYS A 128 4.67 -15.13 -5.75
CA CYS A 128 3.75 -14.90 -4.64
C CYS A 128 2.72 -13.80 -4.96
N GLY A 129 3.17 -12.68 -5.55
CA GLY A 129 2.30 -11.60 -5.98
C GLY A 129 1.27 -12.04 -7.02
N LEU A 130 1.71 -12.79 -8.05
CA LEU A 130 0.83 -13.31 -9.09
C LEU A 130 -0.18 -14.34 -8.54
N LEU A 131 0.24 -15.22 -7.64
CA LEU A 131 -0.65 -16.19 -6.99
C LEU A 131 -1.69 -15.49 -6.11
N ALA A 132 -1.30 -14.47 -5.38
CA ALA A 132 -2.21 -13.65 -4.56
C ALA A 132 -3.23 -12.91 -5.45
N ALA A 133 -2.78 -12.34 -6.57
CA ALA A 133 -3.65 -11.66 -7.53
C ALA A 133 -4.66 -12.63 -8.16
N ARG A 134 -4.23 -13.83 -8.56
CA ARG A 134 -5.13 -14.86 -9.09
C ARG A 134 -6.18 -15.28 -8.06
N ARG A 135 -5.80 -15.51 -6.81
CA ARG A 135 -6.75 -15.87 -5.74
C ARG A 135 -7.73 -14.73 -5.45
N GLY A 136 -7.31 -13.48 -5.49
CA GLY A 136 -8.19 -12.32 -5.34
C GLY A 136 -9.21 -12.19 -6.48
N MET A 137 -8.83 -12.55 -7.72
CA MET A 137 -9.76 -12.57 -8.85
C MET A 137 -10.77 -13.73 -8.80
N LEU A 138 -10.37 -14.89 -8.26
CA LEU A 138 -11.24 -16.07 -8.13
C LEU A 138 -12.21 -15.96 -6.93
N ALA A 139 -11.97 -15.05 -6.00
CA ALA A 139 -12.80 -14.82 -4.80
C ALA A 139 -13.89 -13.76 -5.00
N ARG A 140 -14.01 -13.18 -6.20
CA ARG A 140 -15.09 -12.26 -6.61
C ARG A 140 -16.17 -13.00 -7.36
#